data_5cfa4beec7dc2712dfcb364cf1189977
#
_entry.id   5cfa4beec7dc2712dfcb364cf1189977
#
_cell.length_a   1.000
_cell.length_b   1.000
_cell.length_c   1.000
_cell.angle_alpha   90.00
_cell.angle_beta   90.00
_cell.angle_gamma   90.00
#
_symmetry.space_group_name_H-M   'P 1'
#
loop_
_entity.id
_entity.type
_entity.pdbx_description
1 polymer ?
#
loop_
_entity_poly.entity_id
_entity_poly.type
_entity_poly.pdbx_seq_one_letter_code
_entity_poly.pdbx_strand_id
1 'polypeptide(L)'
;MTGIEEAKDAAMEFLQRAVNTQSVKVIGATKVDNQWHVEAEVYEENSFLKSLGLPTRVQDRNIYEIRLNDNLEVESYERQGHALTAG
;
A
#
# COMPACT_ATOMS: atom_id res chain seq x y z
N MET A 1 -1.86 -23.93 -4.23
CA MET A 1 -3.06 -23.14 -4.51
C MET A 1 -2.93 -21.76 -3.89
N THR A 2 -3.22 -20.74 -4.65
CA THR A 2 -3.06 -19.37 -4.19
C THR A 2 -4.34 -18.87 -3.58
N GLY A 3 -4.24 -18.38 -2.37
CA GLY A 3 -5.42 -17.86 -1.70
C GLY A 3 -5.25 -16.41 -1.34
N ILE A 4 -6.30 -15.84 -0.76
CA ILE A 4 -6.32 -14.43 -0.44
C ILE A 4 -5.27 -14.08 0.61
N GLU A 5 -4.96 -15.01 1.50
CA GLU A 5 -3.96 -14.74 2.53
C GLU A 5 -2.59 -14.56 1.91
N GLU A 6 -2.24 -15.41 0.96
CA GLU A 6 -0.95 -15.31 0.28
C GLU A 6 -0.87 -14.02 -0.52
N ALA A 7 -1.98 -13.62 -1.15
CA ALA A 7 -1.99 -12.38 -1.91
C ALA A 7 -1.79 -11.17 -0.99
N LYS A 8 -2.43 -11.19 0.18
CA LYS A 8 -2.27 -10.12 1.14
C LYS A 8 -0.82 -10.03 1.63
N ASP A 9 -0.23 -11.17 1.93
CA ASP A 9 1.14 -11.18 2.44
C ASP A 9 2.12 -10.69 1.39
N ALA A 10 1.94 -11.11 0.16
CA ALA A 10 2.83 -10.69 -0.92
C ALA A 10 2.73 -9.18 -1.15
N ALA A 11 1.52 -8.64 -1.12
CA ALA A 11 1.33 -7.22 -1.30
C ALA A 11 1.94 -6.42 -0.16
N MET A 12 1.78 -6.91 1.07
CA MET A 12 2.32 -6.22 2.23
C MET A 12 3.84 -6.19 2.17
N GLU A 13 4.47 -7.32 1.87
CA GLU A 13 5.92 -7.36 1.76
C GLU A 13 6.42 -6.42 0.69
N PHE A 14 5.73 -6.40 -0.45
CA PHE A 14 6.13 -5.53 -1.53
C PHE A 14 6.07 -4.06 -1.09
N LEU A 15 4.98 -3.67 -0.45
CA LEU A 15 4.82 -2.28 -0.05
C LEU A 15 5.83 -1.87 1.01
N GLN A 16 6.11 -2.77 1.94
CA GLN A 16 7.09 -2.45 2.98
C GLN A 16 8.44 -2.11 2.38
N ARG A 17 8.79 -2.74 1.27
CA ARG A 17 10.03 -2.44 0.60
C ARG A 17 9.91 -1.24 -0.33
N ALA A 18 8.79 -1.13 -1.04
CA ALA A 18 8.62 -0.08 -2.03
C ALA A 18 8.53 1.29 -1.40
N VAL A 19 7.82 1.40 -0.29
CA VAL A 19 7.67 2.69 0.38
C VAL A 19 8.46 2.78 1.68
N ASN A 20 9.25 1.77 1.95
CA ASN A 20 10.18 1.77 3.06
C ASN A 20 9.51 2.14 4.39
N THR A 21 8.43 1.46 4.70
CA THR A 21 7.73 1.66 5.94
C THR A 21 7.21 0.34 6.45
N GLN A 22 7.03 0.23 7.74
CA GLN A 22 6.43 -0.95 8.33
C GLN A 22 4.99 -0.71 8.71
N SER A 23 4.50 0.49 8.50
CA SER A 23 3.13 0.84 8.86
C SER A 23 2.19 0.59 7.69
N VAL A 24 2.08 -0.66 7.30
CA VAL A 24 1.23 -1.08 6.18
C VAL A 24 0.13 -1.98 6.70
N LYS A 25 -1.09 -1.67 6.33
CA LYS A 25 -2.24 -2.48 6.74
C LYS A 25 -3.06 -2.79 5.49
N VAL A 26 -3.27 -4.06 5.23
CA VAL A 26 -4.11 -4.45 4.10
C VAL A 26 -5.56 -4.26 4.50
N ILE A 27 -6.30 -3.53 3.70
CA ILE A 27 -7.70 -3.23 4.00
C ILE A 27 -8.66 -3.92 3.06
N GLY A 28 -8.17 -4.52 2.00
CA GLY A 28 -9.06 -5.26 1.12
C GLY A 28 -8.27 -6.05 0.11
N ALA A 29 -8.85 -7.14 -0.35
CA ALA A 29 -8.24 -7.96 -1.38
C ALA A 29 -9.36 -8.66 -2.14
N THR A 30 -9.26 -8.62 -3.46
CA THR A 30 -10.29 -9.18 -4.33
C THR A 30 -9.60 -9.85 -5.49
N LYS A 31 -10.13 -10.98 -5.91
CA LYS A 31 -9.64 -11.63 -7.12
C LYS A 31 -10.56 -11.27 -8.27
N VAL A 32 -9.98 -10.74 -9.34
CA VAL A 32 -10.72 -10.36 -10.54
C VAL A 32 -10.04 -11.04 -11.70
N ASP A 33 -10.76 -11.93 -12.34
CA ASP A 33 -10.20 -12.79 -13.38
C ASP A 33 -9.01 -13.54 -12.80
N ASN A 34 -7.86 -13.47 -13.35
CA ASN A 34 -6.71 -14.18 -12.80
C ASN A 34 -5.75 -13.21 -12.12
N GLN A 35 -6.27 -12.13 -11.60
CA GLN A 35 -5.46 -11.13 -10.91
C GLN A 35 -5.97 -10.89 -9.52
N TRP A 36 -5.06 -10.57 -8.63
CA TRP A 36 -5.42 -10.13 -7.29
C TRP A 36 -5.30 -8.63 -7.21
N HIS A 37 -6.33 -8.00 -6.69
CA HIS A 37 -6.33 -6.56 -6.43
C HIS A 37 -6.32 -6.38 -4.93
N VAL A 38 -5.25 -5.83 -4.40
CA VAL A 38 -5.10 -5.66 -2.96
C VAL A 38 -5.02 -4.18 -2.67
N GLU A 39 -5.79 -3.75 -1.70
CA GLU A 39 -5.73 -2.36 -1.24
C GLU A 39 -5.09 -2.34 0.13
N ALA A 40 -4.18 -1.42 0.32
CA ALA A 40 -3.47 -1.32 1.57
C ALA A 40 -3.37 0.14 2.00
N GLU A 41 -3.41 0.32 3.30
CA GLU A 41 -3.29 1.62 3.90
C GLU A 41 -1.88 1.76 4.43
N VAL A 42 -1.21 2.84 4.07
CA VAL A 42 0.17 3.07 4.47
C VAL A 42 0.24 4.40 5.18
N TYR A 43 0.88 4.41 6.33
CA TYR A 43 1.10 5.64 7.07
C TYR A 43 2.55 6.06 6.87
N GLU A 44 2.72 7.23 6.30
CA GLU A 44 4.05 7.75 5.98
C GLU A 44 4.23 9.08 6.69
N GLU A 45 5.45 9.33 7.15
CA GLU A 45 5.75 10.61 7.76
C GLU A 45 5.58 11.73 6.73
N ASN A 46 5.09 12.85 7.19
CA ASN A 46 4.93 14.00 6.31
C ASN A 46 6.30 14.49 5.89
N SER A 47 6.62 14.33 4.62
CA SER A 47 7.96 14.65 4.14
C SER A 47 8.24 16.15 4.15
N PHE A 48 7.20 16.97 4.03
CA PHE A 48 7.41 18.41 4.09
C PHE A 48 7.89 18.82 5.48
N LEU A 49 7.20 18.35 6.52
CA LEU A 49 7.61 18.69 7.87
C LEU A 49 8.98 18.11 8.20
N LYS A 50 9.25 16.91 7.70
CA LYS A 50 10.53 16.29 7.95
C LYS A 50 11.67 17.09 7.30
N SER A 51 11.42 17.64 6.12
CA SER A 51 12.44 18.41 5.43
C SER A 51 12.74 19.72 6.14
N LEU A 52 11.84 20.19 6.97
CA LEU A 52 12.07 21.41 7.75
C LEU A 52 12.82 21.12 9.04
N GLY A 53 13.16 19.87 9.30
CA GLY A 53 13.87 19.52 10.52
C GLY A 53 12.98 19.51 11.74
N LEU A 54 11.68 19.50 11.55
CA LEU A 54 10.74 19.49 12.67
C LEU A 54 10.42 18.07 13.06
N PRO A 55 10.21 17.80 14.36
CA PRO A 55 9.76 16.49 14.75
C PRO A 55 8.35 16.28 14.21
N THR A 56 8.13 15.17 13.54
CA THR A 56 6.82 14.95 12.97
C THR A 56 6.10 13.88 13.75
N ARG A 57 4.90 14.19 14.17
CA ARG A 57 4.00 13.20 14.69
C ARG A 57 2.87 12.99 13.71
N VAL A 58 2.86 13.80 12.64
CA VAL A 58 1.82 13.73 11.64
C VAL A 58 2.24 12.74 10.59
N GLN A 59 1.40 11.76 10.35
CA GLN A 59 1.62 10.79 9.30
C GLN A 59 0.52 10.92 8.28
N ASP A 60 0.89 10.86 7.02
CA ASP A 60 -0.07 10.90 5.94
C ASP A 60 -0.59 9.49 5.71
N ARG A 61 -1.90 9.38 5.58
CA ARG A 61 -2.51 8.10 5.30
C ARG A 61 -2.72 8.01 3.80
N ASN A 62 -2.06 7.06 3.20
CA ASN A 62 -2.14 6.86 1.76
C ASN A 62 -2.69 5.47 1.47
N ILE A 63 -3.51 5.37 0.45
CA ILE A 63 -4.07 4.09 0.02
C ILE A 63 -3.36 3.68 -1.25
N TYR A 64 -2.85 2.47 -1.27
CA TYR A 64 -2.20 1.92 -2.44
C TYR A 64 -3.00 0.74 -2.97
N GLU A 65 -3.06 0.64 -4.27
CA GLU A 65 -3.63 -0.53 -4.91
C GLU A 65 -2.49 -1.31 -5.54
N ILE A 66 -2.41 -2.60 -5.22
CA ILE A 66 -1.38 -3.47 -5.74
C ILE A 66 -2.07 -4.55 -6.56
N ARG A 67 -1.59 -4.79 -7.76
CA ARG A 67 -2.12 -5.84 -8.60
C ARG A 67 -1.08 -6.94 -8.76
N LEU A 68 -1.52 -8.16 -8.45
CA LEU A 68 -0.64 -9.31 -8.55
C LEU A 68 -1.25 -10.29 -9.53
N ASN A 69 -0.39 -11.05 -10.18
CA ASN A 69 -0.89 -12.10 -11.06
C ASN A 69 -1.17 -13.37 -10.25
N ASP A 70 -1.53 -14.43 -10.95
CA ASP A 70 -1.87 -15.67 -10.32
C ASP A 70 -0.72 -16.31 -9.57
N ASN A 71 0.51 -15.93 -9.89
CA ASN A 71 1.68 -16.43 -9.22
C ASN A 71 2.16 -15.50 -8.11
N LEU A 72 1.33 -14.53 -7.74
CA LEU A 72 1.62 -13.56 -6.69
C LEU A 72 2.80 -12.65 -7.01
N GLU A 73 3.04 -12.44 -8.29
CA GLU A 73 4.03 -11.47 -8.71
C GLU A 73 3.34 -10.13 -8.88
N VAL A 74 3.95 -9.08 -8.38
CA VAL A 74 3.36 -7.76 -8.47
C VAL A 74 3.49 -7.25 -9.89
N GLU A 75 2.37 -6.95 -10.52
CA GLU A 75 2.36 -6.44 -11.88
C GLU A 75 2.31 -4.93 -11.91
N SER A 76 1.67 -4.33 -10.92
CA SER A 76 1.61 -2.88 -10.84
C SER A 76 1.18 -2.47 -9.45
N TYR A 77 1.51 -1.26 -9.07
CA TYR A 77 0.95 -0.68 -7.87
C TYR A 77 0.86 0.83 -8.11
N GLU A 78 -0.08 1.44 -7.43
CA GLU A 78 -0.20 2.89 -7.53
C GLU A 78 -0.86 3.43 -6.30
N ARG A 79 -0.55 4.67 -5.98
CA ARG A 79 -1.20 5.34 -4.88
C ARG A 79 -2.51 5.88 -5.40
N GLN A 80 -3.59 5.49 -4.76
CA GLN A 80 -4.87 6.03 -5.07
C GLN A 80 -4.85 7.46 -4.61
N GLY A 81 -5.38 8.31 -5.30
CA GLY A 81 -5.39 9.67 -5.02
C GLY A 81 -5.56 9.88 -3.60
N HIS A 82 -5.18 10.81 -2.97
CA HIS A 82 -5.35 10.87 -1.66
C HIS A 82 -6.39 11.67 -1.41
N ALA A 83 -6.78 11.31 -0.60
CA ALA A 83 -7.87 11.79 -0.32
C ALA A 83 -8.00 13.02 0.05
N LEU A 84 -7.27 13.46 0.38
CA LEU A 84 -7.43 14.58 0.85
C LEU A 84 -7.97 15.44 0.22
N THR A 85 -7.95 15.24 -0.49
CA THR A 85 -8.45 16.03 -1.16
C THR A 85 -9.53 16.43 -0.83
N ALA A 86 -9.85 16.18 -0.31
CA ALA A 86 -10.87 16.48 -0.06
C ALA A 86 -11.00 17.45 0.19
N GLY A 87 -10.86 17.48 0.10
CA GLY A 87 -10.96 18.39 0.56
C GLY A 87 -11.14 18.55 0.24
#